data_4d165aeee5f1449191a08e214ce3e843
#
_entry.id   4d165aeee5f1449191a08e214ce3e843
#
_cell.length_a   1.000
_cell.length_b   1.000
_cell.length_c   1.000
_cell.angle_alpha   90.00
_cell.angle_beta   90.00
_cell.angle_gamma   90.00
#
_symmetry.space_group_name_H-M   'P 1'
#
loop_
_entity.id
_entity.type
_entity.pdbx_description
1 polymer ?
#
loop_
_entity_poly.entity_id
_entity_poly.type
_entity_poly.pdbx_seq_one_letter_code
_entity_poly.pdbx_strand_id
1 'polypeptide(L)'
;MFELSLMCPEDRIEAVSDALDALDALSVSVEDADAQTDAEQALFGEPGMPPPKDGWQRSRVVALFPSEVAAREAQQLLVVQDFFVRCQVLGVTPVPEQDWVRLTQSQFAPVDITPDFWIVPTWHELPAQAVRSIRLDPGLAFGTGTHPTTRMCLRWIARQGATQPEQGNLLGRVLDYGCGSGILAIGAAKFGATDIDAVDIDPAAVESTVQNAQANQVTLKAGLPDKAQGEYQTVLANILA
;
A
#
# COMPACT_ATOMS: atom_id res chain seq x y z
N MET A 1 -12.21 -12.03 -17.43
CA MET A 1 -10.88 -12.48 -17.91
C MET A 1 -10.72 -13.96 -17.60
N PHE A 2 -9.86 -14.66 -18.37
CA PHE A 2 -9.55 -16.07 -18.18
C PHE A 2 -8.04 -16.26 -18.08
N GLU A 3 -7.63 -17.16 -17.21
CA GLU A 3 -6.25 -17.54 -16.99
C GLU A 3 -5.97 -18.87 -17.67
N LEU A 4 -4.93 -18.91 -18.49
CA LEU A 4 -4.32 -20.13 -19.00
C LEU A 4 -3.06 -20.40 -18.19
N SER A 5 -3.04 -21.52 -17.46
CA SER A 5 -1.90 -21.92 -16.65
C SER A 5 -1.19 -23.11 -17.30
N LEU A 6 0.13 -23.00 -17.41
CA LEU A 6 1.03 -23.98 -17.99
C LEU A 6 2.14 -24.36 -17.03
N MET A 7 2.63 -25.58 -17.09
CA MET A 7 3.86 -26.01 -16.43
C MET A 7 4.93 -26.16 -17.49
N CYS A 8 6.05 -25.46 -17.34
CA CYS A 8 7.13 -25.45 -18.33
C CYS A 8 8.48 -25.73 -17.66
N PRO A 9 9.37 -26.50 -18.29
CA PRO A 9 10.76 -26.57 -17.88
C PRO A 9 11.48 -25.27 -18.27
N GLU A 10 12.55 -24.95 -17.57
CA GLU A 10 13.32 -23.71 -17.71
C GLU A 10 13.67 -23.36 -19.18
N ASP A 11 14.14 -24.34 -19.93
CA ASP A 11 14.58 -24.18 -21.33
C ASP A 11 13.44 -23.93 -22.33
N ARG A 12 12.18 -23.84 -21.87
CA ARG A 12 10.98 -23.60 -22.69
C ARG A 12 10.23 -22.34 -22.36
N ILE A 13 10.57 -21.70 -21.25
CA ILE A 13 9.83 -20.55 -20.71
C ILE A 13 9.80 -19.39 -21.73
N GLU A 14 10.95 -19.02 -22.29
CA GLU A 14 11.08 -17.91 -23.24
C GLU A 14 10.20 -18.15 -24.47
N ALA A 15 10.35 -19.30 -25.11
CA ALA A 15 9.58 -19.63 -26.31
C ALA A 15 8.07 -19.71 -26.08
N VAL A 16 7.65 -20.20 -24.90
CA VAL A 16 6.23 -20.27 -24.52
C VAL A 16 5.70 -18.86 -24.21
N SER A 17 6.47 -18.03 -23.52
CA SER A 17 6.07 -16.65 -23.20
C SER A 17 5.93 -15.80 -24.47
N ASP A 18 6.91 -15.86 -25.37
CA ASP A 18 6.85 -15.16 -26.66
C ASP A 18 5.65 -15.60 -27.53
N ALA A 19 5.34 -16.89 -27.48
CA ALA A 19 4.19 -17.43 -28.24
C ALA A 19 2.86 -16.96 -27.60
N LEU A 20 2.76 -16.87 -26.26
CA LEU A 20 1.59 -16.35 -25.58
C LEU A 20 1.37 -14.86 -25.87
N ASP A 21 2.43 -14.06 -25.87
CA ASP A 21 2.38 -12.65 -26.25
C ASP A 21 1.93 -12.49 -27.73
N ALA A 22 2.44 -13.32 -28.64
CA ALA A 22 2.02 -13.33 -30.04
C ALA A 22 0.56 -13.79 -30.26
N LEU A 23 -0.05 -14.43 -29.25
CA LEU A 23 -1.45 -14.85 -29.23
C LEU A 23 -2.35 -13.86 -28.49
N ASP A 24 -1.89 -12.60 -28.36
CA ASP A 24 -2.62 -11.50 -27.73
C ASP A 24 -2.98 -11.74 -26.25
N ALA A 25 -2.11 -12.41 -25.49
CA ALA A 25 -2.25 -12.48 -24.04
C ALA A 25 -2.19 -11.07 -23.45
N LEU A 26 -3.08 -10.74 -22.51
CA LEU A 26 -3.11 -9.45 -21.81
C LEU A 26 -1.92 -9.28 -20.87
N SER A 27 -1.44 -10.37 -20.31
CA SER A 27 -0.21 -10.46 -19.53
C SER A 27 0.29 -11.90 -19.51
N VAL A 28 1.62 -12.04 -19.39
CA VAL A 28 2.28 -13.32 -19.15
C VAL A 28 3.14 -13.17 -17.91
N SER A 29 3.00 -14.07 -16.94
CA SER A 29 3.82 -14.14 -15.73
C SER A 29 4.43 -15.52 -15.57
N VAL A 30 5.63 -15.54 -14.98
CA VAL A 30 6.36 -16.78 -14.70
C VAL A 30 6.54 -16.86 -13.18
N GLU A 31 6.09 -17.97 -12.61
CA GLU A 31 6.11 -18.22 -11.18
C GLU A 31 6.91 -19.49 -10.89
N ASP A 32 7.52 -19.58 -9.70
CA ASP A 32 8.11 -20.83 -9.23
C ASP A 32 7.00 -21.88 -9.06
N ALA A 33 7.13 -22.99 -9.78
CA ALA A 33 6.19 -24.10 -9.64
C ALA A 33 6.29 -24.81 -8.28
N ASP A 34 7.41 -24.66 -7.61
CA ASP A 34 7.73 -25.27 -6.33
C ASP A 34 7.59 -24.28 -5.14
N ALA A 35 7.08 -23.06 -5.39
CA ALA A 35 6.78 -22.07 -4.35
C ALA A 35 5.93 -22.68 -3.23
N GLN A 36 6.28 -22.38 -1.98
CA GLN A 36 5.66 -22.93 -0.76
C GLN A 36 5.87 -24.43 -0.53
N THR A 37 6.82 -25.05 -1.22
CA THR A 37 7.25 -26.42 -0.94
C THR A 37 8.69 -26.45 -0.40
N ASP A 38 9.14 -27.61 0.10
CA ASP A 38 10.54 -27.78 0.54
C ASP A 38 11.57 -27.67 -0.60
N ALA A 39 11.10 -27.59 -1.86
CA ALA A 39 11.90 -27.45 -3.06
C ALA A 39 11.95 -26.00 -3.58
N GLU A 40 11.32 -25.05 -2.89
CA GLU A 40 11.33 -23.62 -3.23
C GLU A 40 12.76 -23.10 -3.35
N GLN A 41 13.05 -22.40 -4.44
CA GLN A 41 14.36 -21.80 -4.69
C GLN A 41 14.22 -20.30 -4.94
N ALA A 42 14.87 -19.48 -4.09
CA ALA A 42 14.92 -18.05 -4.28
C ALA A 42 15.73 -17.70 -5.55
N LEU A 43 15.18 -16.88 -6.45
CA LEU A 43 15.90 -16.33 -7.62
C LEU A 43 16.89 -15.22 -7.23
N PHE A 44 16.65 -14.54 -6.10
CA PHE A 44 17.50 -13.45 -5.63
C PHE A 44 18.17 -13.87 -4.33
N GLY A 45 19.52 -13.86 -4.31
CA GLY A 45 20.29 -14.13 -3.12
C GLY A 45 20.36 -12.93 -2.19
N GLU A 46 20.34 -13.16 -0.88
CA GLU A 46 20.70 -12.14 0.09
C GLU A 46 22.20 -11.81 0.02
N PRO A 47 22.62 -10.60 0.40
CA PRO A 47 24.04 -10.25 0.43
C PRO A 47 24.84 -11.25 1.27
N GLY A 48 25.80 -11.96 0.65
CA GLY A 48 26.65 -12.98 1.30
C GLY A 48 26.25 -14.44 1.02
N MET A 49 25.16 -14.68 0.31
CA MET A 49 24.81 -16.02 -0.18
C MET A 49 25.47 -16.32 -1.55
N PRO A 50 25.69 -17.62 -1.88
CA PRO A 50 26.14 -17.98 -3.21
C PRO A 50 25.16 -17.46 -4.27
N PRO A 51 25.64 -17.07 -5.48
CA PRO A 51 24.77 -16.57 -6.53
C PRO A 51 23.68 -17.59 -6.82
N PRO A 52 22.42 -17.13 -6.98
CA PRO A 52 21.31 -17.99 -7.35
C PRO A 52 21.57 -18.63 -8.72
N LYS A 53 20.98 -19.79 -8.97
CA LYS A 53 21.00 -20.44 -10.28
C LYS A 53 20.22 -19.58 -11.27
N ASP A 54 20.50 -19.75 -12.57
CA ASP A 54 19.95 -18.95 -13.68
C ASP A 54 18.41 -19.07 -13.89
N GLY A 55 17.69 -19.86 -13.07
CA GLY A 55 16.23 -20.01 -13.17
C GLY A 55 15.67 -21.16 -12.32
N TRP A 56 14.36 -21.26 -12.27
CA TRP A 56 13.65 -22.39 -11.65
C TRP A 56 13.63 -23.60 -12.59
N GLN A 57 13.89 -24.78 -12.09
CA GLN A 57 13.87 -26.03 -12.89
C GLN A 57 12.51 -26.28 -13.51
N ARG A 58 11.44 -25.88 -12.82
CA ARG A 58 10.05 -25.94 -13.28
C ARG A 58 9.39 -24.63 -12.98
N SER A 59 8.70 -24.07 -13.95
CA SER A 59 7.97 -22.83 -13.81
C SER A 59 6.52 -23.00 -14.20
N ARG A 60 5.66 -22.33 -13.44
CA ARG A 60 4.28 -22.11 -13.82
C ARG A 60 4.21 -20.83 -14.66
N VAL A 61 3.84 -20.97 -15.92
CA VAL A 61 3.57 -19.85 -16.80
C VAL A 61 2.08 -19.57 -16.79
N VAL A 62 1.70 -18.34 -16.44
CA VAL A 62 0.31 -17.90 -16.30
C VAL A 62 0.06 -16.79 -17.29
N ALA A 63 -0.89 -17.00 -18.21
CA ALA A 63 -1.29 -16.00 -19.19
C ALA A 63 -2.76 -15.60 -19.04
N LEU A 64 -3.04 -14.30 -19.09
CA LEU A 64 -4.40 -13.78 -19.01
C LEU A 64 -4.94 -13.48 -20.40
N PHE A 65 -6.20 -13.85 -20.63
CA PHE A 65 -6.92 -13.61 -21.89
C PHE A 65 -8.26 -12.90 -21.63
N PRO A 66 -8.77 -12.13 -22.60
CA PRO A 66 -10.03 -11.41 -22.45
C PRO A 66 -11.25 -12.33 -22.36
N SER A 67 -11.19 -13.54 -22.92
CA SER A 67 -12.29 -14.50 -22.97
C SER A 67 -11.81 -15.94 -22.85
N GLU A 68 -12.72 -16.85 -22.48
CA GLU A 68 -12.46 -18.30 -22.46
C GLU A 68 -12.10 -18.83 -23.85
N VAL A 69 -12.74 -18.30 -24.87
CA VAL A 69 -12.49 -18.71 -26.28
C VAL A 69 -11.05 -18.41 -26.65
N ALA A 70 -10.58 -17.18 -26.41
CA ALA A 70 -9.20 -16.78 -26.69
C ALA A 70 -8.18 -17.62 -25.93
N ALA A 71 -8.41 -17.89 -24.64
CA ALA A 71 -7.53 -18.74 -23.83
C ALA A 71 -7.46 -20.18 -24.34
N ARG A 72 -8.60 -20.75 -24.77
CA ARG A 72 -8.64 -22.12 -25.33
C ARG A 72 -8.04 -22.21 -26.72
N GLU A 73 -8.21 -21.18 -27.57
CA GLU A 73 -7.56 -21.11 -28.90
C GLU A 73 -6.04 -21.02 -28.70
N ALA A 74 -5.55 -20.19 -27.80
CA ALA A 74 -4.14 -20.12 -27.49
C ALA A 74 -3.59 -21.45 -26.99
N GLN A 75 -4.30 -22.12 -26.09
CA GLN A 75 -3.96 -23.47 -25.63
C GLN A 75 -3.82 -24.46 -26.81
N GLN A 76 -4.79 -24.48 -27.72
CA GLN A 76 -4.81 -25.41 -28.84
C GLN A 76 -3.65 -25.16 -29.81
N LEU A 77 -3.31 -23.88 -30.04
CA LEU A 77 -2.21 -23.48 -30.91
C LEU A 77 -0.84 -23.82 -30.31
N LEU A 78 -0.70 -23.69 -28.98
CA LEU A 78 0.54 -23.98 -28.25
C LEU A 78 0.86 -25.49 -28.24
N VAL A 79 -0.13 -26.36 -27.98
CA VAL A 79 0.10 -27.81 -27.79
C VAL A 79 0.61 -28.51 -29.05
N VAL A 80 0.42 -27.92 -30.22
CA VAL A 80 0.89 -28.47 -31.48
C VAL A 80 2.27 -27.98 -31.88
N GLN A 81 2.90 -27.09 -31.12
CA GLN A 81 4.21 -26.55 -31.41
C GLN A 81 5.33 -27.46 -30.92
N ASP A 82 6.41 -27.54 -31.64
CA ASP A 82 7.57 -28.36 -31.28
C ASP A 82 8.24 -27.89 -29.97
N PHE A 83 8.21 -26.59 -29.70
CA PHE A 83 8.76 -26.05 -28.44
C PHE A 83 7.91 -26.38 -27.21
N PHE A 84 6.66 -26.78 -27.37
CA PHE A 84 5.77 -27.16 -26.29
C PHE A 84 6.04 -28.56 -25.71
N VAL A 85 6.97 -29.31 -26.34
CA VAL A 85 7.39 -30.62 -25.83
C VAL A 85 7.93 -30.49 -24.42
N ARG A 86 7.46 -31.34 -23.50
CA ARG A 86 7.70 -31.33 -22.03
C ARG A 86 6.96 -30.24 -21.24
N CYS A 87 6.19 -29.37 -21.92
CA CYS A 87 5.25 -28.50 -21.23
C CYS A 87 3.92 -29.22 -20.97
N GLN A 88 3.18 -28.77 -19.97
CA GLN A 88 1.89 -29.31 -19.60
C GLN A 88 0.87 -28.19 -19.42
N VAL A 89 -0.33 -28.37 -19.98
CA VAL A 89 -1.46 -27.49 -19.68
C VAL A 89 -2.03 -27.87 -18.31
N LEU A 90 -2.08 -26.92 -17.39
CA LEU A 90 -2.70 -27.10 -16.07
C LEU A 90 -4.20 -26.83 -16.14
N GLY A 91 -4.62 -25.84 -16.95
CA GLY A 91 -6.03 -25.53 -17.16
C GLY A 91 -6.29 -24.12 -17.67
N VAL A 92 -7.56 -23.91 -18.04
CA VAL A 92 -8.12 -22.59 -18.32
C VAL A 92 -9.18 -22.33 -17.25
N THR A 93 -9.00 -21.28 -16.45
CA THR A 93 -9.89 -20.95 -15.35
C THR A 93 -10.39 -19.50 -15.44
N PRO A 94 -11.64 -19.22 -15.10
CA PRO A 94 -12.11 -17.85 -15.01
C PRO A 94 -11.37 -17.13 -13.87
N VAL A 95 -10.85 -15.95 -14.16
CA VAL A 95 -10.34 -15.05 -13.13
C VAL A 95 -11.56 -14.33 -12.55
N PRO A 96 -11.87 -14.53 -11.25
CA PRO A 96 -12.96 -13.80 -10.63
C PRO A 96 -12.73 -12.29 -10.78
N GLU A 97 -13.76 -11.56 -11.14
CA GLU A 97 -13.73 -10.10 -10.97
C GLU A 97 -13.64 -9.82 -9.47
N GLN A 98 -12.43 -9.71 -8.98
CA GLN A 98 -12.22 -9.23 -7.62
C GLN A 98 -12.40 -7.72 -7.62
N ASP A 99 -13.29 -7.27 -6.79
CA ASP A 99 -13.36 -5.87 -6.41
C ASP A 99 -12.13 -5.54 -5.55
N TRP A 100 -11.03 -5.24 -6.24
CA TRP A 100 -9.75 -4.90 -5.60
C TRP A 100 -9.87 -3.72 -4.63
N VAL A 101 -10.80 -2.81 -4.92
CA VAL A 101 -11.11 -1.68 -4.04
C VAL A 101 -11.66 -2.22 -2.72
N ARG A 102 -12.67 -3.08 -2.77
CA ARG A 102 -13.28 -3.68 -1.58
C ARG A 102 -12.31 -4.59 -0.83
N LEU A 103 -11.49 -5.36 -1.56
CA LEU A 103 -10.48 -6.22 -0.95
C LEU A 103 -9.43 -5.40 -0.21
N THR A 104 -8.90 -4.34 -0.85
CA THR A 104 -7.96 -3.42 -0.24
C THR A 104 -8.59 -2.72 0.96
N GLN A 105 -9.82 -2.23 0.82
CA GLN A 105 -10.57 -1.60 1.91
C GLN A 105 -10.75 -2.53 3.12
N SER A 106 -10.99 -3.82 2.88
CA SER A 106 -11.18 -4.80 3.97
C SER A 106 -9.92 -5.04 4.80
N GLN A 107 -8.73 -4.74 4.26
CA GLN A 107 -7.45 -4.89 4.98
C GLN A 107 -7.18 -3.76 5.97
N PHE A 108 -7.89 -2.63 5.85
CA PHE A 108 -7.67 -1.45 6.68
C PHE A 108 -8.85 -1.23 7.63
N ALA A 109 -8.75 -1.81 8.82
CA ALA A 109 -9.70 -1.57 9.90
C ALA A 109 -9.44 -0.25 10.62
N PRO A 110 -10.43 0.32 11.32
CA PRO A 110 -10.23 1.44 12.24
C PRO A 110 -9.14 1.14 13.27
N VAL A 111 -8.28 2.13 13.53
CA VAL A 111 -7.14 2.01 14.45
C VAL A 111 -7.40 2.83 15.72
N ASP A 112 -7.36 2.19 16.87
CA ASP A 112 -7.44 2.85 18.16
C ASP A 112 -6.10 3.52 18.52
N ILE A 113 -6.13 4.81 18.82
CA ILE A 113 -4.98 5.53 19.36
C ILE A 113 -5.09 5.60 20.88
N THR A 114 -6.25 6.01 21.37
CA THR A 114 -6.71 5.89 22.76
C THR A 114 -8.15 5.36 22.76
N PRO A 115 -8.74 4.98 23.91
CA PRO A 115 -10.11 4.47 23.93
C PRO A 115 -11.14 5.39 23.27
N ASP A 116 -10.91 6.71 23.27
CA ASP A 116 -11.80 7.74 22.74
C ASP A 116 -11.29 8.44 21.47
N PHE A 117 -10.07 8.10 20.97
CA PHE A 117 -9.47 8.69 19.79
C PHE A 117 -9.05 7.64 18.77
N TRP A 118 -9.57 7.75 17.55
CA TRP A 118 -9.45 6.74 16.50
C TRP A 118 -9.00 7.33 15.17
N ILE A 119 -8.29 6.52 14.37
CA ILE A 119 -8.12 6.74 12.93
C ILE A 119 -9.10 5.81 12.23
N VAL A 120 -9.92 6.39 11.36
CA VAL A 120 -11.03 5.65 10.73
C VAL A 120 -11.04 5.94 9.24
N PRO A 121 -10.83 4.92 8.39
CA PRO A 121 -11.02 5.05 6.94
C PRO A 121 -12.42 5.57 6.59
N THR A 122 -12.57 6.27 5.46
CA THR A 122 -13.85 6.91 5.10
C THR A 122 -14.97 5.91 4.87
N TRP A 123 -14.66 4.68 4.47
CA TRP A 123 -15.63 3.58 4.24
C TRP A 123 -16.06 2.83 5.51
N HIS A 124 -15.51 3.17 6.67
CA HIS A 124 -15.94 2.59 7.94
C HIS A 124 -16.82 3.56 8.73
N GLU A 125 -17.77 3.01 9.47
CA GLU A 125 -18.51 3.75 10.47
C GLU A 125 -17.60 4.10 11.67
N LEU A 126 -17.93 5.19 12.35
CA LEU A 126 -17.21 5.57 13.57
C LEU A 126 -17.51 4.55 14.67
N PRO A 127 -16.48 4.02 15.36
CA PRO A 127 -16.70 3.22 16.55
C PRO A 127 -17.52 4.00 17.59
N ALA A 128 -18.45 3.34 18.26
CA ALA A 128 -19.36 3.98 19.22
C ALA A 128 -18.65 4.72 20.36
N GLN A 129 -17.44 4.28 20.72
CA GLN A 129 -16.60 4.90 21.76
C GLN A 129 -15.74 6.05 21.23
N ALA A 130 -15.69 6.30 19.92
CA ALA A 130 -14.86 7.35 19.35
C ALA A 130 -15.46 8.73 19.61
N VAL A 131 -14.87 9.47 20.53
CA VAL A 131 -15.19 10.88 20.80
C VAL A 131 -14.47 11.80 19.80
N ARG A 132 -13.24 11.43 19.43
CA ARG A 132 -12.43 12.09 18.40
C ARG A 132 -12.00 11.11 17.34
N SER A 133 -11.93 11.57 16.10
CA SER A 133 -11.45 10.73 15.00
C SER A 133 -10.70 11.55 13.96
N ILE A 134 -9.75 10.88 13.32
CA ILE A 134 -9.14 11.31 12.06
C ILE A 134 -9.70 10.42 10.96
N ARG A 135 -10.35 11.02 9.96
CA ARG A 135 -10.73 10.34 8.72
C ARG A 135 -9.52 10.30 7.80
N LEU A 136 -9.01 9.11 7.55
CA LEU A 136 -7.82 8.95 6.73
C LEU A 136 -7.87 7.62 5.97
N ASP A 137 -7.83 7.73 4.66
CA ASP A 137 -7.75 6.58 3.77
C ASP A 137 -6.28 6.23 3.51
N PRO A 138 -5.92 4.94 3.47
CA PRO A 138 -4.63 4.51 2.98
C PRO A 138 -4.41 5.03 1.57
N GLY A 139 -3.34 5.78 1.36
CA GLY A 139 -3.01 6.39 0.09
C GLY A 139 -1.54 6.26 -0.25
N LEU A 140 -1.11 6.96 -1.31
CA LEU A 140 0.28 6.99 -1.75
C LEU A 140 1.21 7.74 -0.77
N ALA A 141 0.67 8.65 0.05
CA ALA A 141 1.43 9.36 1.06
C ALA A 141 1.67 8.49 2.29
N PHE A 142 2.89 8.52 2.82
CA PHE A 142 3.28 7.80 4.02
C PHE A 142 2.49 8.30 5.25
N GLY A 143 2.12 7.38 6.16
CA GLY A 143 1.47 7.74 7.42
C GLY A 143 -0.01 7.35 7.50
N THR A 144 -0.32 6.05 7.35
CA THR A 144 -1.68 5.49 7.56
C THR A 144 -2.10 5.40 9.02
N GLY A 145 -1.20 5.76 9.95
CA GLY A 145 -1.45 5.63 11.40
C GLY A 145 -1.29 4.23 11.97
N THR A 146 -1.03 3.22 11.15
CA THR A 146 -0.80 1.83 11.62
C THR A 146 0.59 1.65 12.22
N HIS A 147 1.57 2.46 11.79
CA HIS A 147 2.95 2.35 12.28
C HIS A 147 3.04 2.71 13.77
N PRO A 148 3.80 1.93 14.57
CA PRO A 148 3.91 2.17 16.01
C PRO A 148 4.38 3.58 16.39
N THR A 149 5.33 4.17 15.63
CA THR A 149 5.84 5.52 15.89
C THR A 149 4.77 6.59 15.70
N THR A 150 3.97 6.50 14.64
CA THR A 150 2.84 7.41 14.39
C THR A 150 1.81 7.32 15.52
N ARG A 151 1.49 6.10 15.97
CA ARG A 151 0.59 5.88 17.12
C ARG A 151 1.15 6.48 18.40
N MET A 152 2.45 6.38 18.64
CA MET A 152 3.10 6.99 19.82
C MET A 152 2.99 8.52 19.79
N CYS A 153 3.27 9.15 18.64
CA CYS A 153 3.13 10.59 18.47
C CYS A 153 1.68 11.04 18.70
N LEU A 154 0.71 10.35 18.11
CA LEU A 154 -0.72 10.66 18.31
C LEU A 154 -1.17 10.48 19.76
N ARG A 155 -0.70 9.44 20.45
CA ARG A 155 -0.97 9.26 21.89
C ARG A 155 -0.36 10.38 22.74
N TRP A 156 0.83 10.84 22.37
CA TRP A 156 1.44 11.97 23.04
C TRP A 156 0.62 13.25 22.83
N ILE A 157 0.20 13.55 21.58
CA ILE A 157 -0.68 14.67 21.25
C ILE A 157 -1.98 14.59 22.07
N ALA A 158 -2.61 13.43 22.13
CA ALA A 158 -3.84 13.22 22.87
C ALA A 158 -3.67 13.50 24.37
N ARG A 159 -2.55 13.12 24.97
CA ARG A 159 -2.23 13.40 26.37
C ARG A 159 -2.06 14.89 26.63
N GLN A 160 -1.37 15.61 25.72
CA GLN A 160 -1.18 17.07 25.87
C GLN A 160 -2.52 17.82 25.77
N GLY A 161 -3.38 17.43 24.80
CA GLY A 161 -4.68 18.07 24.60
C GLY A 161 -5.75 17.70 25.61
N ALA A 162 -5.59 16.56 26.34
CA ALA A 162 -6.56 16.09 27.33
C ALA A 162 -6.36 16.71 28.73
N THR A 163 -5.19 17.28 29.02
CA THR A 163 -4.76 17.55 30.37
C THR A 163 -5.44 18.72 31.04
N GLN A 164 -6.11 19.64 30.34
CA GLN A 164 -6.97 20.65 31.01
C GLN A 164 -7.71 21.56 30.00
N PRO A 165 -9.03 21.45 29.86
CA PRO A 165 -9.82 22.37 29.03
C PRO A 165 -9.70 23.83 29.44
N GLU A 166 -9.37 24.08 30.71
CA GLU A 166 -9.28 25.41 31.29
C GLU A 166 -7.95 26.15 31.07
N GLN A 167 -6.89 25.43 30.67
CA GLN A 167 -5.55 26.01 30.50
C GLN A 167 -5.21 26.38 29.04
N GLY A 168 -6.14 26.22 28.12
CA GLY A 168 -5.91 26.50 26.71
C GLY A 168 -5.11 25.42 25.97
N ASN A 169 -4.71 25.71 24.73
CA ASN A 169 -3.95 24.82 23.89
C ASN A 169 -2.51 24.64 24.40
N LEU A 170 -2.23 23.52 25.07
CA LEU A 170 -0.88 23.18 25.55
C LEU A 170 0.14 22.90 24.45
N LEU A 171 -0.33 22.58 23.24
CA LEU A 171 0.56 22.35 22.09
C LEU A 171 1.16 23.66 21.54
N GLY A 172 0.49 24.81 21.79
CA GLY A 172 0.92 26.10 21.28
C GLY A 172 0.94 26.15 19.76
N ARG A 173 1.92 26.81 19.18
CA ARG A 173 2.19 26.78 17.75
C ARG A 173 2.92 25.50 17.38
N VAL A 174 2.40 24.77 16.40
CA VAL A 174 2.83 23.41 16.04
C VAL A 174 3.50 23.42 14.67
N LEU A 175 4.61 22.69 14.56
CA LEU A 175 5.22 22.31 13.29
C LEU A 175 5.15 20.78 13.14
N ASP A 176 4.59 20.31 12.04
CA ASP A 176 4.71 18.93 11.58
C ASP A 176 5.74 18.88 10.45
N TYR A 177 6.93 18.38 10.75
CA TYR A 177 8.07 18.37 9.82
C TYR A 177 8.22 16.98 9.20
N GLY A 178 8.08 16.88 7.86
CA GLY A 178 7.89 15.62 7.16
C GLY A 178 6.47 15.09 7.36
N CYS A 179 5.48 15.93 7.03
CA CYS A 179 4.09 15.72 7.41
C CYS A 179 3.42 14.54 6.69
N GLY A 180 3.90 14.12 5.52
CA GLY A 180 3.36 13.00 4.75
C GLY A 180 1.88 13.17 4.46
N SER A 181 1.04 12.33 5.08
CA SER A 181 -0.43 12.41 5.02
C SER A 181 -1.03 13.56 5.85
N GLY A 182 -0.23 14.27 6.65
CA GLY A 182 -0.66 15.29 7.58
C GLY A 182 -1.30 14.76 8.87
N ILE A 183 -1.19 13.47 9.13
CA ILE A 183 -1.91 12.81 10.24
C ILE A 183 -1.58 13.40 11.61
N LEU A 184 -0.32 13.81 11.86
CA LEU A 184 0.09 14.39 13.14
C LEU A 184 -0.41 15.83 13.28
N ALA A 185 -0.31 16.63 12.21
CA ALA A 185 -0.86 17.99 12.17
C ALA A 185 -2.37 17.99 12.38
N ILE A 186 -3.10 17.07 11.70
CA ILE A 186 -4.55 16.89 11.89
C ILE A 186 -4.85 16.44 13.32
N GLY A 187 -4.06 15.51 13.86
CA GLY A 187 -4.16 15.10 15.26
C GLY A 187 -4.03 16.27 16.21
N ALA A 188 -3.00 17.12 16.03
CA ALA A 188 -2.81 18.31 16.86
C ALA A 188 -4.03 19.26 16.78
N ALA A 189 -4.58 19.47 15.58
CA ALA A 189 -5.79 20.28 15.40
C ALA A 189 -7.01 19.69 16.14
N LYS A 190 -7.22 18.38 16.07
CA LYS A 190 -8.32 17.70 16.79
C LYS A 190 -8.18 17.82 18.32
N PHE A 191 -6.99 18.11 18.82
CA PHE A 191 -6.71 18.35 20.23
C PHE A 191 -6.49 19.83 20.56
N GLY A 192 -6.95 20.75 19.71
CA GLY A 192 -7.10 22.16 20.01
C GLY A 192 -5.96 23.06 19.53
N ALA A 193 -4.97 22.56 18.81
CA ALA A 193 -3.99 23.42 18.15
C ALA A 193 -4.67 24.21 17.01
N THR A 194 -4.42 25.52 16.94
CA THR A 194 -5.05 26.43 15.96
C THR A 194 -4.03 27.10 15.03
N ASP A 195 -2.74 27.10 15.37
CA ASP A 195 -1.66 27.62 14.53
C ASP A 195 -0.69 26.46 14.21
N ILE A 196 -0.88 25.86 13.04
CA ILE A 196 -0.20 24.62 12.63
C ILE A 196 0.40 24.83 11.25
N ASP A 197 1.70 24.67 11.16
CA ASP A 197 2.44 24.55 9.92
C ASP A 197 2.80 23.07 9.70
N ALA A 198 2.50 22.53 8.51
CA ALA A 198 2.81 21.16 8.11
C ALA A 198 3.67 21.21 6.85
N VAL A 199 4.88 20.69 6.90
CA VAL A 199 5.81 20.81 5.76
C VAL A 199 6.37 19.44 5.36
N ASP A 200 6.54 19.27 4.05
CA ASP A 200 7.19 18.09 3.47
C ASP A 200 8.03 18.50 2.26
N ILE A 201 9.09 17.73 1.97
CA ILE A 201 9.91 17.93 0.77
C ILE A 201 9.20 17.45 -0.49
N ASP A 202 8.25 16.53 -0.36
CA ASP A 202 7.45 15.99 -1.46
C ASP A 202 6.17 16.82 -1.66
N PRO A 203 6.01 17.46 -2.83
CA PRO A 203 4.77 18.19 -3.14
C PRO A 203 3.51 17.32 -3.08
N ALA A 204 3.60 16.02 -3.40
CA ALA A 204 2.47 15.11 -3.32
C ALA A 204 2.03 14.86 -1.87
N ALA A 205 2.98 14.81 -0.93
CA ALA A 205 2.68 14.76 0.51
C ALA A 205 2.00 16.05 0.99
N VAL A 206 2.46 17.22 0.53
CA VAL A 206 1.81 18.51 0.83
C VAL A 206 0.37 18.54 0.34
N GLU A 207 0.12 18.11 -0.89
CA GLU A 207 -1.23 18.02 -1.46
C GLU A 207 -2.11 17.05 -0.67
N SER A 208 -1.60 15.87 -0.33
CA SER A 208 -2.28 14.88 0.52
C SER A 208 -2.65 15.45 1.88
N THR A 209 -1.73 16.19 2.52
CA THR A 209 -1.98 16.89 3.78
C THR A 209 -3.14 17.87 3.68
N VAL A 210 -3.20 18.68 2.61
CA VAL A 210 -4.30 19.63 2.38
C VAL A 210 -5.64 18.92 2.22
N GLN A 211 -5.70 17.87 1.38
CA GLN A 211 -6.90 17.08 1.15
C GLN A 211 -7.40 16.42 2.44
N ASN A 212 -6.51 15.80 3.20
CA ASN A 212 -6.83 15.16 4.45
C ASN A 212 -7.29 16.17 5.54
N ALA A 213 -6.67 17.35 5.60
CA ALA A 213 -7.11 18.42 6.50
C ALA A 213 -8.53 18.87 6.18
N GLN A 214 -8.86 19.05 4.90
CA GLN A 214 -10.22 19.37 4.45
C GLN A 214 -11.23 18.29 4.80
N ALA A 215 -10.91 17.03 4.54
CA ALA A 215 -11.76 15.88 4.88
C ALA A 215 -12.03 15.78 6.39
N ASN A 216 -11.07 16.23 7.20
CA ASN A 216 -11.20 16.27 8.65
C ASN A 216 -11.75 17.58 9.22
N GLN A 217 -12.07 18.56 8.38
CA GLN A 217 -12.60 19.87 8.76
C GLN A 217 -11.66 20.62 9.74
N VAL A 218 -10.36 20.52 9.52
CA VAL A 218 -9.34 21.23 10.30
C VAL A 218 -8.60 22.25 9.43
N THR A 219 -8.15 23.31 10.07
CA THR A 219 -7.38 24.38 9.41
C THR A 219 -5.91 24.24 9.80
N LEU A 220 -5.04 24.18 8.79
CA LEU A 220 -3.58 24.20 8.93
C LEU A 220 -2.96 24.83 7.69
N LYS A 221 -1.67 25.16 7.76
CA LYS A 221 -0.89 25.69 6.63
C LYS A 221 0.07 24.58 6.18
N ALA A 222 -0.16 24.03 4.98
CA ALA A 222 0.73 23.04 4.40
C ALA A 222 1.65 23.67 3.33
N GLY A 223 2.87 23.17 3.20
CA GLY A 223 3.82 23.66 2.20
C GLY A 223 5.17 22.96 2.22
N LEU A 224 6.08 23.45 1.38
CA LEU A 224 7.46 22.98 1.37
C LEU A 224 8.21 23.49 2.62
N PRO A 225 9.40 22.94 2.95
CA PRO A 225 10.11 23.25 4.19
C PRO A 225 10.44 24.73 4.42
N ASP A 226 10.52 25.53 3.36
CA ASP A 226 10.73 26.99 3.42
C ASP A 226 9.56 27.74 4.08
N LYS A 227 8.39 27.11 4.21
CA LYS A 227 7.23 27.64 4.92
C LYS A 227 7.32 27.50 6.44
N ALA A 228 8.18 26.63 6.94
CA ALA A 228 8.44 26.52 8.37
C ALA A 228 9.30 27.72 8.83
N GLN A 229 8.68 28.73 9.43
CA GLN A 229 9.34 29.97 9.82
C GLN A 229 9.00 30.35 11.27
N GLY A 230 9.98 30.95 11.95
CA GLY A 230 9.84 31.41 13.33
C GLY A 230 10.02 30.29 14.37
N GLU A 231 9.45 30.48 15.54
CA GLU A 231 9.57 29.56 16.66
C GLU A 231 8.28 28.75 16.86
N TYR A 232 8.42 27.49 17.27
CA TYR A 232 7.33 26.59 17.53
C TYR A 232 7.44 26.04 18.96
N GLN A 233 6.34 25.97 19.66
CA GLN A 233 6.27 25.33 20.98
C GLN A 233 6.30 23.80 20.87
N THR A 234 5.74 23.29 19.80
CA THR A 234 5.72 21.84 19.54
C THR A 234 6.23 21.57 18.13
N VAL A 235 7.20 20.67 18.03
CA VAL A 235 7.68 20.13 16.75
C VAL A 235 7.40 18.63 16.74
N LEU A 236 6.64 18.22 15.75
CA LEU A 236 6.35 16.82 15.45
C LEU A 236 7.24 16.42 14.27
N ALA A 237 8.05 15.39 14.44
CA ALA A 237 8.90 14.85 13.39
C ALA A 237 8.92 13.33 13.48
N ASN A 238 8.24 12.68 12.56
CA ASN A 238 8.18 11.21 12.45
C ASN A 238 8.76 10.77 11.10
N ILE A 239 10.01 11.10 10.89
CA ILE A 239 10.79 10.87 9.67
C ILE A 239 11.93 9.91 9.95
N LEU A 240 12.36 9.19 8.91
CA LEU A 240 13.62 8.43 8.95
C LEU A 240 14.78 9.42 8.79
N ALA A 241 15.78 9.28 9.64
CA ALA A 241 17.01 10.05 9.59
C ALA A 241 18.04 9.36 8.68
#